data_a95e9686c24bd2f1db38a3152f8200e3
#
_entry.id   a95e9686c24bd2f1db38a3152f8200e3
#
_cell.length_a   1.000
_cell.length_b   1.000
_cell.length_c   1.000
_cell.angle_alpha   90.00
_cell.angle_beta   90.00
_cell.angle_gamma   90.00
#
_symmetry.space_group_name_H-M   'P 1'
#
loop_
_entity.id
_entity.type
_entity.pdbx_description
1 polymer ?
#
loop_
_entity_poly.entity_id
_entity_poly.type
_entity_poly.pdbx_seq_one_letter_code
_entity_poly.pdbx_strand_id
1 'polypeptide(L)'
;MANDKKKPSIASQGAVMRRVLRYIGPHVSLVVLSLALCLISVALTLYVPILVGRAVDCIVGPNAVDFAALKPILLTIAVCIVVTAAAQWLMNALHNRITYDTVRDIRRDAFAHIQNLPLSYLDAHPTGDTVSRMIADVDTFADGLLMGFTQLFTGVITILGTIGFMLSVNVGITIVVLVVTPVSLFVASFIAKRTFSMFKAQSETRGEQTALIDEMIGNQKIVQAFGQEKDAIEKFDEINGRLQTCSLKAIFFSSITNPSTRFVNSLVYTGVGIFGALAAINGRLTVGQLSSFLSYANQYTKPFNEISGVVTELQNAIACAGRVFELIEEKSQVPEVENAVSLQHVDGKVELKDVAFSYVPEQKLIENFNLQVKPGERVAIVGPTGCGKTTVINLLMRFYDVNSGSISVEDVDIREMTRHSLRAGYGMVLQETWLRAGTIRDNITVGKPDATQEEIEAAAKACHAHSFIMRLPEGYDTVISEDGGSLSQGQKQLLCITRVMLCRPPMLILDEATSSIDTRTELKIQNAFAKLMEGRTSFIVAHRLSTIRSADVILVMKDGHIIEQGNHETLLAQNGFYATLYNSQYAM
;
A
#
# COMPACT_ATOMS: atom_id res chain seq x y z
N MET A 1 -1.35 -20.43 11.93
CA MET A 1 -0.11 -20.10 12.64
C MET A 1 -0.15 -18.61 12.99
N ALA A 2 -0.26 -18.28 14.27
CA ALA A 2 -0.39 -16.92 14.74
C ALA A 2 0.92 -16.17 14.49
N ASN A 3 0.89 -15.19 13.60
CA ASN A 3 2.01 -14.32 13.29
C ASN A 3 2.21 -13.37 14.48
N ASP A 4 3.21 -13.66 15.30
CA ASP A 4 3.63 -12.84 16.44
C ASP A 4 4.14 -11.50 15.89
N LYS A 5 3.24 -10.52 15.76
CA LYS A 5 3.60 -9.15 15.35
C LYS A 5 4.52 -8.58 16.41
N LYS A 6 5.84 -8.78 16.28
CA LYS A 6 6.86 -8.09 17.05
C LYS A 6 6.56 -6.60 17.01
N LYS A 7 6.22 -6.02 18.16
CA LYS A 7 6.19 -4.56 18.31
C LYS A 7 7.55 -4.03 17.83
N PRO A 8 7.59 -3.01 16.96
CA PRO A 8 8.85 -2.44 16.52
C PRO A 8 9.65 -2.03 17.75
N SER A 9 10.89 -2.48 17.85
CA SER A 9 11.78 -2.11 18.96
C SER A 9 12.02 -0.59 18.91
N ILE A 10 12.33 0.03 20.07
CA ILE A 10 12.63 1.47 20.15
C ILE A 10 13.75 1.86 19.15
N ALA A 11 14.71 0.96 18.93
CA ALA A 11 15.78 1.13 17.94
C ALA A 11 15.23 1.18 16.50
N SER A 12 14.18 0.41 16.17
CA SER A 12 13.53 0.46 14.84
C SER A 12 12.73 1.75 14.63
N GLN A 13 12.07 2.27 15.66
CA GLN A 13 11.34 3.54 15.59
C GLN A 13 12.27 4.74 15.34
N GLY A 14 13.44 4.76 16.00
CA GLY A 14 14.45 5.78 15.77
C GLY A 14 15.03 5.76 14.35
N ALA A 15 15.20 4.58 13.76
CA ALA A 15 15.63 4.43 12.38
C ALA A 15 14.57 4.97 11.41
N VAL A 16 13.28 4.62 11.62
CA VAL A 16 12.16 5.14 10.82
C VAL A 16 12.10 6.67 10.91
N MET A 17 12.19 7.24 12.11
CA MET A 17 12.18 8.69 12.31
C MET A 17 13.32 9.39 11.57
N ARG A 18 14.53 8.81 11.57
CA ARG A 18 15.67 9.36 10.81
C ARG A 18 15.41 9.38 9.31
N ARG A 19 14.70 8.37 8.77
CA ARG A 19 14.31 8.33 7.35
C ARG A 19 13.26 9.38 7.03
N VAL A 20 12.24 9.52 7.88
CA VAL A 20 11.24 10.58 7.76
C VAL A 20 11.92 11.96 7.73
N LEU A 21 12.85 12.22 8.65
CA LEU A 21 13.60 13.47 8.68
C LEU A 21 14.44 13.70 7.41
N ARG A 22 14.92 12.66 6.75
CA ARG A 22 15.63 12.78 5.46
C ARG A 22 14.69 13.26 4.35
N TYR A 23 13.43 12.77 4.29
CA TYR A 23 12.43 13.25 3.33
C TYR A 23 11.95 14.66 3.64
N ILE A 24 11.93 15.07 4.90
CA ILE A 24 11.63 16.46 5.31
C ILE A 24 12.80 17.40 5.03
N GLY A 25 14.04 16.88 4.95
CA GLY A 25 15.27 17.67 4.77
C GLY A 25 15.22 18.72 3.67
N PRO A 26 14.73 18.43 2.46
CA PRO A 26 14.57 19.44 1.39
C PRO A 26 13.66 20.60 1.76
N HIS A 27 12.75 20.42 2.72
CA HIS A 27 11.76 21.41 3.16
C HIS A 27 12.13 22.09 4.48
N VAL A 28 13.37 21.96 4.96
CA VAL A 28 13.83 22.49 6.26
C VAL A 28 13.60 23.99 6.41
N SER A 29 13.73 24.76 5.33
CA SER A 29 13.45 26.20 5.34
C SER A 29 11.99 26.51 5.67
N LEU A 30 11.06 25.72 5.14
CA LEU A 30 9.62 25.85 5.43
C LEU A 30 9.31 25.42 6.87
N VAL A 31 10.01 24.39 7.39
CA VAL A 31 9.89 23.97 8.80
C VAL A 31 10.35 25.08 9.73
N VAL A 32 11.52 25.70 9.47
CA VAL A 32 12.02 26.80 10.29
C VAL A 32 11.07 28.00 10.26
N LEU A 33 10.54 28.33 9.07
CA LEU A 33 9.55 29.41 8.94
C LEU A 33 8.26 29.09 9.71
N SER A 34 7.78 27.87 9.64
CA SER A 34 6.58 27.45 10.39
C SER A 34 6.78 27.50 11.90
N LEU A 35 7.98 27.14 12.40
CA LEU A 35 8.34 27.26 13.82
C LEU A 35 8.41 28.72 14.27
N ALA A 36 8.96 29.62 13.44
CA ALA A 36 8.99 31.04 13.74
C ALA A 36 7.56 31.63 13.81
N LEU A 37 6.69 31.26 12.86
CA LEU A 37 5.27 31.66 12.88
C LEU A 37 4.54 31.08 14.09
N CYS A 38 4.85 29.84 14.50
CA CYS A 38 4.31 29.23 15.70
C CYS A 38 4.69 30.03 16.96
N LEU A 39 5.97 30.40 17.12
CA LEU A 39 6.44 31.21 18.23
C LEU A 39 5.74 32.57 18.27
N ILE A 40 5.62 33.26 17.13
CA ILE A 40 4.92 34.55 17.04
C ILE A 40 3.44 34.38 17.41
N SER A 41 2.77 33.38 16.86
CA SER A 41 1.35 33.09 17.12
C SER A 41 1.11 32.80 18.60
N VAL A 42 1.93 31.93 19.21
CA VAL A 42 1.81 31.59 20.64
C VAL A 42 2.11 32.81 21.52
N ALA A 43 3.18 33.56 21.23
CA ALA A 43 3.53 34.76 22.01
C ALA A 43 2.39 35.81 21.98
N LEU A 44 1.82 36.08 20.82
CA LEU A 44 0.69 37.01 20.69
C LEU A 44 -0.56 36.47 21.39
N THR A 45 -0.87 35.17 21.25
CA THR A 45 -1.99 34.52 21.92
C THR A 45 -1.88 34.62 23.44
N LEU A 46 -0.66 34.47 23.98
CA LEU A 46 -0.37 34.59 25.42
C LEU A 46 -0.27 36.03 25.90
N TYR A 47 -0.03 36.98 25.01
CA TYR A 47 -0.01 38.41 25.36
C TYR A 47 -1.42 38.99 25.50
N VAL A 48 -2.42 38.48 24.77
CA VAL A 48 -3.81 38.95 24.84
C VAL A 48 -4.39 38.92 26.25
N PRO A 49 -4.24 37.86 27.08
CA PRO A 49 -4.72 37.87 28.47
C PRO A 49 -4.16 39.01 29.32
N ILE A 50 -2.89 39.40 29.12
CA ILE A 50 -2.33 40.58 29.83
C ILE A 50 -3.06 41.85 29.42
N LEU A 51 -3.29 42.04 28.12
CA LEU A 51 -4.02 43.20 27.61
C LEU A 51 -5.44 43.24 28.12
N VAL A 52 -6.14 42.07 28.17
CA VAL A 52 -7.47 41.95 28.76
C VAL A 52 -7.45 42.32 30.25
N GLY A 53 -6.44 41.83 30.99
CA GLY A 53 -6.26 42.19 32.40
C GLY A 53 -6.07 43.70 32.59
N ARG A 54 -5.23 44.34 31.78
CA ARG A 54 -5.05 45.79 31.79
C ARG A 54 -6.35 46.55 31.45
N ALA A 55 -7.13 46.01 30.50
CA ALA A 55 -8.44 46.58 30.17
C ALA A 55 -9.41 46.51 31.34
N VAL A 56 -9.40 45.38 32.09
CA VAL A 56 -10.20 45.22 33.33
C VAL A 56 -9.77 46.21 34.41
N ASP A 57 -8.47 46.44 34.56
CA ASP A 57 -7.94 47.39 35.55
C ASP A 57 -8.27 48.86 35.20
N CYS A 58 -8.70 49.21 33.97
CA CYS A 58 -9.24 50.52 33.60
C CYS A 58 -10.64 50.76 34.13
N ILE A 59 -11.33 49.73 34.74
CA ILE A 59 -12.63 49.84 35.36
C ILE A 59 -12.42 50.08 36.85
N VAL A 60 -12.39 51.31 37.26
CA VAL A 60 -12.04 51.72 38.63
C VAL A 60 -13.23 51.59 39.61
N GLY A 61 -14.48 51.57 39.10
CA GLY A 61 -15.69 51.41 39.90
C GLY A 61 -16.98 51.63 39.10
N PRO A 62 -18.14 51.54 39.70
CA PRO A 62 -19.41 51.78 39.02
C PRO A 62 -19.43 53.18 38.39
N ASN A 63 -19.66 53.25 37.08
CA ASN A 63 -19.64 54.46 36.26
C ASN A 63 -18.27 55.20 36.18
N ALA A 64 -17.18 54.55 36.61
CA ALA A 64 -15.82 55.10 36.57
C ALA A 64 -14.93 54.25 35.68
N VAL A 65 -15.09 54.39 34.33
CA VAL A 65 -14.26 53.71 33.32
C VAL A 65 -13.37 54.72 32.61
N ASP A 66 -12.05 54.47 32.61
CA ASP A 66 -11.12 55.27 31.84
C ASP A 66 -11.13 54.85 30.36
N PHE A 67 -12.03 55.44 29.57
CA PHE A 67 -12.15 55.20 28.14
C PHE A 67 -10.94 55.71 27.35
N ALA A 68 -10.14 56.63 27.87
CA ALA A 68 -8.97 57.14 27.20
C ALA A 68 -7.84 56.10 27.20
N ALA A 69 -7.65 55.42 28.33
CA ALA A 69 -6.72 54.30 28.44
C ALA A 69 -7.23 52.99 27.79
N LEU A 70 -8.56 52.78 27.82
CA LEU A 70 -9.16 51.52 27.30
C LEU A 70 -9.10 51.42 25.77
N LYS A 71 -9.36 52.50 25.02
CA LYS A 71 -9.40 52.50 23.56
C LYS A 71 -8.13 51.96 22.90
N PRO A 72 -6.89 52.42 23.24
CA PRO A 72 -5.67 51.89 22.65
C PRO A 72 -5.41 50.42 23.00
N ILE A 73 -5.82 49.97 24.18
CA ILE A 73 -5.71 48.55 24.59
C ILE A 73 -6.61 47.68 23.70
N LEU A 74 -7.87 48.08 23.48
CA LEU A 74 -8.77 47.34 22.59
C LEU A 74 -8.27 47.29 21.14
N LEU A 75 -7.72 48.40 20.63
CA LEU A 75 -7.13 48.41 19.31
C LEU A 75 -5.92 47.45 19.22
N THR A 76 -5.06 47.43 20.24
CA THR A 76 -3.92 46.52 20.31
C THR A 76 -4.39 45.04 20.35
N ILE A 77 -5.41 44.74 21.11
CA ILE A 77 -6.01 43.39 21.13
C ILE A 77 -6.51 43.00 19.74
N ALA A 78 -7.25 43.90 19.07
CA ALA A 78 -7.76 43.65 17.72
C ALA A 78 -6.61 43.35 16.72
N VAL A 79 -5.54 44.16 16.75
CA VAL A 79 -4.34 43.96 15.92
C VAL A 79 -3.67 42.61 16.25
N CYS A 80 -3.50 42.28 17.54
CA CYS A 80 -2.91 40.98 17.95
C CYS A 80 -3.75 39.81 17.44
N ILE A 81 -5.08 39.87 17.52
CA ILE A 81 -5.96 38.81 17.01
C ILE A 81 -5.80 38.62 15.50
N VAL A 82 -5.82 39.73 14.73
CA VAL A 82 -5.67 39.66 13.26
C VAL A 82 -4.31 39.09 12.86
N VAL A 83 -3.22 39.55 13.50
CA VAL A 83 -1.87 39.05 13.22
C VAL A 83 -1.74 37.57 13.60
N THR A 84 -2.29 37.16 14.75
CA THR A 84 -2.29 35.77 15.18
C THR A 84 -3.07 34.88 14.20
N ALA A 85 -4.25 35.31 13.76
CA ALA A 85 -5.05 34.57 12.77
C ALA A 85 -4.31 34.41 11.44
N ALA A 86 -3.67 35.47 10.95
CA ALA A 86 -2.86 35.43 9.73
C ALA A 86 -1.64 34.49 9.87
N ALA A 87 -0.94 34.58 11.01
CA ALA A 87 0.20 33.71 11.31
C ALA A 87 -0.22 32.24 11.40
N GLN A 88 -1.33 31.92 12.05
CA GLN A 88 -1.88 30.56 12.15
C GLN A 88 -2.31 30.01 10.78
N TRP A 89 -2.99 30.84 9.98
CA TRP A 89 -3.38 30.45 8.63
C TRP A 89 -2.16 30.11 7.77
N LEU A 90 -1.14 30.96 7.77
CA LEU A 90 0.09 30.74 7.01
C LEU A 90 0.85 29.51 7.53
N MET A 91 0.95 29.34 8.85
CA MET A 91 1.57 28.17 9.49
C MET A 91 0.87 26.88 9.04
N ASN A 92 -0.47 26.81 9.07
CA ASN A 92 -1.21 25.63 8.63
C ASN A 92 -1.01 25.34 7.12
N ALA A 93 -0.96 26.39 6.30
CA ALA A 93 -0.66 26.24 4.87
C ALA A 93 0.74 25.65 4.63
N LEU A 94 1.74 26.09 5.43
CA LEU A 94 3.09 25.53 5.38
C LEU A 94 3.14 24.07 5.85
N HIS A 95 2.46 23.74 6.95
CA HIS A 95 2.39 22.36 7.47
C HIS A 95 1.76 21.42 6.45
N ASN A 96 0.66 21.84 5.82
CA ASN A 96 0.03 21.07 4.75
C ASN A 96 1.01 20.85 3.58
N ARG A 97 1.69 21.91 3.13
CA ARG A 97 2.65 21.81 2.03
C ARG A 97 3.79 20.86 2.35
N ILE A 98 4.43 20.98 3.53
CA ILE A 98 5.52 20.11 3.98
C ILE A 98 5.04 18.65 4.00
N THR A 99 3.88 18.41 4.59
CA THR A 99 3.32 17.05 4.73
C THR A 99 3.05 16.42 3.36
N TYR A 100 2.30 17.10 2.50
CA TYR A 100 1.89 16.51 1.22
C TYR A 100 3.03 16.42 0.20
N ASP A 101 4.01 17.34 0.22
CA ASP A 101 5.22 17.20 -0.61
C ASP A 101 6.06 16.00 -0.14
N THR A 102 6.24 15.82 1.17
CA THR A 102 6.94 14.66 1.75
C THR A 102 6.24 13.34 1.39
N VAL A 103 4.93 13.30 1.52
CA VAL A 103 4.10 12.12 1.21
C VAL A 103 4.13 11.79 -0.28
N ARG A 104 4.04 12.80 -1.14
CA ARG A 104 4.19 12.62 -2.60
C ARG A 104 5.52 11.96 -2.96
N ASP A 105 6.61 12.42 -2.35
CA ASP A 105 7.94 11.89 -2.65
C ASP A 105 8.11 10.45 -2.14
N ILE A 106 7.59 10.12 -0.96
CA ILE A 106 7.56 8.75 -0.43
C ILE A 106 6.73 7.84 -1.35
N ARG A 107 5.53 8.26 -1.79
CA ARG A 107 4.70 7.47 -2.72
C ARG A 107 5.40 7.22 -4.04
N ARG A 108 6.03 8.26 -4.61
CA ARG A 108 6.77 8.13 -5.85
C ARG A 108 7.90 7.11 -5.73
N ASP A 109 8.71 7.22 -4.66
CA ASP A 109 9.85 6.34 -4.46
C ASP A 109 9.39 4.89 -4.17
N ALA A 110 8.32 4.71 -3.39
CA ALA A 110 7.74 3.40 -3.15
C ALA A 110 7.20 2.76 -4.45
N PHE A 111 6.47 3.52 -5.26
CA PHE A 111 5.93 3.04 -6.54
C PHE A 111 7.05 2.69 -7.54
N ALA A 112 8.07 3.56 -7.65
CA ALA A 112 9.23 3.31 -8.49
C ALA A 112 9.98 2.05 -8.05
N HIS A 113 10.07 1.81 -6.74
CA HIS A 113 10.74 0.63 -6.20
C HIS A 113 9.96 -0.66 -6.48
N ILE A 114 8.63 -0.65 -6.37
CA ILE A 114 7.77 -1.80 -6.70
C ILE A 114 8.02 -2.30 -8.12
N GLN A 115 8.26 -1.39 -9.09
CA GLN A 115 8.54 -1.78 -10.47
C GLN A 115 9.88 -2.53 -10.63
N ASN A 116 10.76 -2.44 -9.63
CA ASN A 116 12.08 -3.08 -9.61
C ASN A 116 12.16 -4.26 -8.64
N LEU A 117 11.05 -4.64 -7.99
CA LEU A 117 11.02 -5.80 -7.12
C LEU A 117 11.06 -7.10 -7.92
N PRO A 118 11.71 -8.16 -7.40
CA PRO A 118 11.64 -9.48 -8.00
C PRO A 118 10.22 -10.06 -7.89
N LEU A 119 9.85 -10.91 -8.85
CA LEU A 119 8.53 -11.57 -8.83
C LEU A 119 8.34 -12.41 -7.56
N SER A 120 9.43 -12.98 -7.01
CA SER A 120 9.41 -13.72 -5.75
C SER A 120 8.85 -12.93 -4.55
N TYR A 121 9.05 -11.61 -4.54
CA TYR A 121 8.45 -10.76 -3.50
C TYR A 121 6.93 -10.68 -3.67
N LEU A 122 6.46 -10.48 -4.90
CA LEU A 122 5.03 -10.38 -5.21
C LEU A 122 4.30 -11.70 -4.96
N ASP A 123 4.93 -12.83 -5.30
CA ASP A 123 4.39 -14.17 -5.06
C ASP A 123 4.32 -14.52 -3.56
N ALA A 124 5.27 -14.00 -2.75
CA ALA A 124 5.31 -14.22 -1.31
C ALA A 124 4.37 -13.30 -0.50
N HIS A 125 3.88 -12.19 -1.10
CA HIS A 125 3.07 -11.19 -0.41
C HIS A 125 1.74 -10.97 -1.14
N PRO A 126 0.60 -10.98 -0.43
CA PRO A 126 -0.69 -10.68 -1.04
C PRO A 126 -0.67 -9.28 -1.67
N THR A 127 -1.19 -9.16 -2.88
CA THR A 127 -1.28 -7.87 -3.60
C THR A 127 -2.01 -6.80 -2.77
N GLY A 128 -3.08 -7.21 -2.05
CA GLY A 128 -3.81 -6.31 -1.16
C GLY A 128 -2.98 -5.71 -0.04
N ASP A 129 -1.97 -6.43 0.51
CA ASP A 129 -1.06 -5.89 1.53
C ASP A 129 -0.16 -4.80 0.92
N THR A 130 0.40 -5.05 -0.26
CA THR A 130 1.23 -4.08 -0.99
C THR A 130 0.44 -2.81 -1.35
N VAL A 131 -0.79 -2.96 -1.83
CA VAL A 131 -1.70 -1.83 -2.14
C VAL A 131 -2.04 -1.07 -0.85
N SER A 132 -2.34 -1.77 0.25
CA SER A 132 -2.63 -1.15 1.55
C SER A 132 -1.44 -0.33 2.07
N ARG A 133 -0.21 -0.81 1.92
CA ARG A 133 1.01 -0.05 2.27
C ARG A 133 1.15 1.23 1.44
N MET A 134 0.81 1.17 0.15
CA MET A 134 0.91 2.32 -0.77
C MET A 134 -0.16 3.39 -0.53
N ILE A 135 -1.35 3.00 -0.09
CA ILE A 135 -2.50 3.90 0.08
C ILE A 135 -2.73 4.17 1.57
N ALA A 136 -3.25 3.19 2.30
CA ALA A 136 -3.73 3.40 3.67
C ALA A 136 -2.61 3.75 4.67
N ASP A 137 -1.44 3.07 4.57
CA ASP A 137 -0.32 3.36 5.48
C ASP A 137 0.29 4.72 5.21
N VAL A 138 0.40 5.12 3.94
CA VAL A 138 0.91 6.45 3.57
C VAL A 138 -0.05 7.55 3.99
N ASP A 139 -1.38 7.35 3.88
CA ASP A 139 -2.39 8.31 4.35
C ASP A 139 -2.36 8.45 5.88
N THR A 140 -2.30 7.32 6.60
CA THR A 140 -2.16 7.33 8.07
C THR A 140 -0.88 8.03 8.51
N PHE A 141 0.22 7.84 7.78
CA PHE A 141 1.46 8.56 8.03
C PHE A 141 1.31 10.06 7.78
N ALA A 142 0.63 10.47 6.69
CA ALA A 142 0.37 11.87 6.38
C ALA A 142 -0.40 12.57 7.51
N ASP A 143 -1.48 11.94 7.97
CA ASP A 143 -2.32 12.47 9.06
C ASP A 143 -1.54 12.61 10.36
N GLY A 144 -0.77 11.60 10.74
CA GLY A 144 0.05 11.64 11.95
C GLY A 144 1.19 12.67 11.87
N LEU A 145 1.79 12.85 10.70
CA LEU A 145 2.81 13.87 10.46
C LEU A 145 2.22 15.27 10.60
N LEU A 146 1.05 15.50 9.99
CA LEU A 146 0.33 16.77 10.08
C LEU A 146 -0.08 17.09 11.52
N MET A 147 -0.63 16.11 12.25
CA MET A 147 -0.97 16.27 13.68
C MET A 147 0.29 16.53 14.52
N GLY A 148 1.40 15.86 14.22
CA GLY A 148 2.68 16.09 14.89
C GLY A 148 3.14 17.55 14.76
N PHE A 149 3.10 18.10 13.56
CA PHE A 149 3.46 19.51 13.33
C PHE A 149 2.48 20.48 13.98
N THR A 150 1.18 20.28 13.78
CA THR A 150 0.16 21.27 14.20
C THR A 150 -0.13 21.23 15.69
N GLN A 151 -0.14 20.08 16.34
CA GLN A 151 -0.55 19.93 17.73
C GLN A 151 0.61 19.72 18.70
N LEU A 152 1.58 18.83 18.34
CA LEU A 152 2.69 18.56 19.26
C LEU A 152 3.62 19.77 19.42
N PHE A 153 4.09 20.35 18.29
CA PHE A 153 4.97 21.52 18.36
C PHE A 153 4.27 22.73 18.97
N THR A 154 3.06 23.05 18.51
CA THR A 154 2.29 24.17 19.05
C THR A 154 1.96 23.95 20.53
N GLY A 155 1.59 22.72 20.92
CA GLY A 155 1.28 22.38 22.30
C GLY A 155 2.46 22.54 23.24
N VAL A 156 3.65 22.03 22.86
CA VAL A 156 4.86 22.16 23.66
C VAL A 156 5.28 23.64 23.82
N ILE A 157 5.27 24.40 22.73
CA ILE A 157 5.61 25.84 22.76
C ILE A 157 4.58 26.60 23.61
N THR A 158 3.29 26.27 23.52
CA THR A 158 2.24 26.89 24.34
C THR A 158 2.45 26.60 25.82
N ILE A 159 2.77 25.35 26.21
CA ILE A 159 3.05 25.00 27.61
C ILE A 159 4.23 25.83 28.14
N LEU A 160 5.36 25.80 27.44
CA LEU A 160 6.56 26.52 27.87
C LEU A 160 6.34 28.03 27.91
N GLY A 161 5.69 28.59 26.88
CA GLY A 161 5.32 29.99 26.81
C GLY A 161 4.40 30.41 27.94
N THR A 162 3.34 29.63 28.20
CA THR A 162 2.38 29.91 29.28
C THR A 162 3.06 29.93 30.63
N ILE A 163 3.96 28.97 30.93
CA ILE A 163 4.76 28.97 32.17
C ILE A 163 5.59 30.25 32.26
N GLY A 164 6.27 30.68 31.19
CA GLY A 164 7.06 31.92 31.16
C GLY A 164 6.20 33.17 31.46
N PHE A 165 5.03 33.27 30.84
CA PHE A 165 4.10 34.37 31.09
C PHE A 165 3.49 34.33 32.51
N MET A 166 3.15 33.15 33.04
CA MET A 166 2.66 33.03 34.42
C MET A 166 3.72 33.45 35.45
N LEU A 167 4.99 33.03 35.24
CA LEU A 167 6.12 33.43 36.10
C LEU A 167 6.32 34.96 36.09
N SER A 168 6.09 35.62 34.98
CA SER A 168 6.21 37.08 34.87
C SER A 168 5.11 37.84 35.64
N VAL A 169 3.95 37.19 35.88
CA VAL A 169 2.83 37.79 36.63
C VAL A 169 2.96 37.49 38.12
N ASN A 170 3.06 36.20 38.52
CA ASN A 170 3.23 35.83 39.94
C ASN A 170 3.83 34.43 40.07
N VAL A 171 5.01 34.35 40.68
CA VAL A 171 5.76 33.09 40.88
C VAL A 171 5.01 32.14 41.84
N GLY A 172 4.43 32.64 42.93
CA GLY A 172 3.78 31.80 43.95
C GLY A 172 2.58 31.02 43.38
N ILE A 173 1.70 31.70 42.63
CA ILE A 173 0.51 31.06 42.03
C ILE A 173 0.95 30.11 40.89
N THR A 174 2.01 30.44 40.16
CA THR A 174 2.57 29.57 39.13
C THR A 174 3.03 28.23 39.70
N ILE A 175 3.68 28.24 40.88
CA ILE A 175 4.09 27.00 41.55
C ILE A 175 2.87 26.15 41.92
N VAL A 176 1.80 26.74 42.38
CA VAL A 176 0.56 25.99 42.69
C VAL A 176 0.03 25.29 41.44
N VAL A 177 -0.02 25.98 40.30
CA VAL A 177 -0.47 25.38 39.04
C VAL A 177 0.46 24.24 38.60
N LEU A 178 1.76 24.44 38.67
CA LEU A 178 2.75 23.43 38.29
C LEU A 178 2.69 22.16 39.16
N VAL A 179 2.39 22.31 40.45
CA VAL A 179 2.28 21.16 41.40
C VAL A 179 0.98 20.38 41.18
N VAL A 180 -0.11 21.05 40.84
CA VAL A 180 -1.42 20.38 40.69
C VAL A 180 -1.59 19.74 39.31
N THR A 181 -0.97 20.27 38.27
CA THR A 181 -1.12 19.74 36.90
C THR A 181 -0.67 18.28 36.71
N PRO A 182 0.39 17.77 37.33
CA PRO A 182 0.76 16.33 37.24
C PRO A 182 -0.35 15.39 37.68
N VAL A 183 -1.26 15.82 38.54
CA VAL A 183 -2.42 15.02 38.96
C VAL A 183 -3.34 14.76 37.76
N SER A 184 -3.55 15.77 36.89
CA SER A 184 -4.33 15.60 35.66
C SER A 184 -3.68 14.57 34.71
N LEU A 185 -2.36 14.62 34.55
CA LEU A 185 -1.61 13.65 33.73
C LEU A 185 -1.69 12.24 34.30
N PHE A 186 -1.61 12.09 35.62
CA PHE A 186 -1.73 10.80 36.27
C PHE A 186 -3.12 10.19 36.05
N VAL A 187 -4.18 10.97 36.24
CA VAL A 187 -5.58 10.55 36.00
C VAL A 187 -5.77 10.17 34.54
N ALA A 188 -5.32 11.00 33.61
CA ALA A 188 -5.42 10.74 32.17
C ALA A 188 -4.66 9.44 31.79
N SER A 189 -3.44 9.25 32.28
CA SER A 189 -2.62 8.06 32.02
C SER A 189 -3.26 6.78 32.60
N PHE A 190 -3.83 6.86 33.79
CA PHE A 190 -4.53 5.73 34.41
C PHE A 190 -5.73 5.28 33.58
N ILE A 191 -6.56 6.23 33.15
CA ILE A 191 -7.73 5.95 32.31
C ILE A 191 -7.28 5.42 30.93
N ALA A 192 -6.27 6.03 30.30
CA ALA A 192 -5.76 5.62 28.99
C ALA A 192 -5.28 4.17 28.98
N LYS A 193 -4.58 3.71 30.02
CA LYS A 193 -4.14 2.31 30.15
C LYS A 193 -5.31 1.33 30.19
N ARG A 194 -6.40 1.68 30.89
CA ARG A 194 -7.63 0.86 30.93
C ARG A 194 -8.36 0.86 29.61
N THR A 195 -8.49 2.04 29.00
CA THR A 195 -9.13 2.22 27.70
C THR A 195 -8.41 1.44 26.60
N PHE A 196 -7.07 1.42 26.59
CA PHE A 196 -6.29 0.70 25.59
C PHE A 196 -6.61 -0.80 25.54
N SER A 197 -6.72 -1.47 26.70
CA SER A 197 -7.05 -2.91 26.74
C SER A 197 -8.46 -3.20 26.20
N MET A 198 -9.40 -2.28 26.41
CA MET A 198 -10.78 -2.41 25.90
C MET A 198 -10.84 -2.18 24.38
N PHE A 199 -10.13 -1.18 23.86
CA PHE A 199 -10.02 -0.96 22.41
C PHE A 199 -9.31 -2.10 21.70
N LYS A 200 -8.31 -2.72 22.34
CA LYS A 200 -7.62 -3.90 21.79
C LYS A 200 -8.62 -5.05 21.63
N ALA A 201 -9.40 -5.37 22.67
CA ALA A 201 -10.41 -6.42 22.60
C ALA A 201 -11.49 -6.12 21.54
N GLN A 202 -11.93 -4.86 21.43
CA GLN A 202 -12.86 -4.42 20.39
C GLN A 202 -12.28 -4.62 18.99
N SER A 203 -11.01 -4.27 18.78
CA SER A 203 -10.33 -4.41 17.48
C SER A 203 -10.18 -5.87 17.07
N GLU A 204 -9.82 -6.75 18.01
CA GLU A 204 -9.70 -8.19 17.79
C GLU A 204 -11.07 -8.79 17.39
N THR A 205 -12.13 -8.48 18.17
CA THR A 205 -13.49 -8.99 17.86
C THR A 205 -14.03 -8.42 16.54
N ARG A 206 -13.74 -7.16 16.22
CA ARG A 206 -14.08 -6.57 14.91
C ARG A 206 -13.37 -7.29 13.77
N GLY A 207 -12.10 -7.67 13.96
CA GLY A 207 -11.36 -8.49 13.00
C GLY A 207 -12.02 -9.84 12.73
N GLU A 208 -12.47 -10.53 13.77
CA GLU A 208 -13.23 -11.79 13.64
C GLU A 208 -14.53 -11.58 12.86
N GLN A 209 -15.28 -10.52 13.17
CA GLN A 209 -16.52 -10.19 12.46
C GLN A 209 -16.27 -9.89 10.98
N THR A 210 -15.25 -9.10 10.68
CA THR A 210 -14.88 -8.77 9.28
C THR A 210 -14.50 -10.01 8.50
N ALA A 211 -13.71 -10.91 9.09
CA ALA A 211 -13.33 -12.19 8.46
C ALA A 211 -14.55 -13.07 8.16
N LEU A 212 -15.50 -13.17 9.10
CA LEU A 212 -16.75 -13.92 8.86
C LEU A 212 -17.58 -13.29 7.72
N ILE A 213 -17.71 -11.95 7.71
CA ILE A 213 -18.46 -11.25 6.66
C ILE A 213 -17.83 -11.48 5.29
N ASP A 214 -16.51 -11.36 5.18
CA ASP A 214 -15.78 -11.58 3.93
C ASP A 214 -15.95 -13.02 3.43
N GLU A 215 -15.81 -14.00 4.33
CA GLU A 215 -16.04 -15.42 4.02
C GLU A 215 -17.46 -15.68 3.54
N MET A 216 -18.48 -15.17 4.24
CA MET A 216 -19.88 -15.43 3.91
C MET A 216 -20.31 -14.72 2.63
N ILE A 217 -19.89 -13.46 2.41
CA ILE A 217 -20.23 -12.71 1.18
C ILE A 217 -19.47 -13.31 -0.02
N GLY A 218 -18.19 -13.62 0.13
CA GLY A 218 -17.40 -14.22 -0.94
C GLY A 218 -17.95 -15.57 -1.41
N ASN A 219 -18.55 -16.34 -0.48
CA ASN A 219 -19.11 -17.65 -0.74
C ASN A 219 -20.65 -17.68 -0.69
N GLN A 220 -21.33 -16.54 -0.89
CA GLN A 220 -22.80 -16.43 -0.74
C GLN A 220 -23.58 -17.48 -1.56
N LYS A 221 -23.13 -17.78 -2.78
CA LYS A 221 -23.73 -18.83 -3.62
C LYS A 221 -23.68 -20.21 -2.98
N ILE A 222 -22.58 -20.52 -2.28
CA ILE A 222 -22.39 -21.81 -1.59
C ILE A 222 -23.26 -21.84 -0.35
N VAL A 223 -23.29 -20.77 0.44
CA VAL A 223 -24.12 -20.65 1.64
C VAL A 223 -25.60 -20.92 1.29
N GLN A 224 -26.10 -20.28 0.23
CA GLN A 224 -27.47 -20.47 -0.26
C GLN A 224 -27.70 -21.88 -0.83
N ALA A 225 -26.75 -22.41 -1.62
CA ALA A 225 -26.89 -23.73 -2.22
C ALA A 225 -26.99 -24.85 -1.17
N PHE A 226 -26.37 -24.68 0.00
CA PHE A 226 -26.39 -25.63 1.09
C PHE A 226 -27.37 -25.26 2.22
N GLY A 227 -28.15 -24.17 2.09
CA GLY A 227 -29.15 -23.73 3.07
C GLY A 227 -28.55 -23.37 4.44
N GLN A 228 -27.33 -22.83 4.47
CA GLN A 228 -26.58 -22.52 5.70
C GLN A 228 -26.78 -21.07 6.18
N GLU A 229 -27.82 -20.37 5.70
CA GLU A 229 -28.06 -18.96 6.05
C GLU A 229 -28.33 -18.78 7.55
N LYS A 230 -29.04 -19.71 8.17
CA LYS A 230 -29.36 -19.64 9.60
C LYS A 230 -28.10 -19.76 10.46
N ASP A 231 -27.24 -20.72 10.14
CA ASP A 231 -26.00 -20.95 10.88
C ASP A 231 -25.04 -19.77 10.71
N ALA A 232 -25.00 -19.17 9.51
CA ALA A 232 -24.21 -17.96 9.25
C ALA A 232 -24.71 -16.77 10.09
N ILE A 233 -26.04 -16.57 10.19
CA ILE A 233 -26.65 -15.51 11.00
C ILE A 233 -26.38 -15.75 12.50
N GLU A 234 -26.50 -16.98 12.98
CA GLU A 234 -26.26 -17.31 14.38
C GLU A 234 -24.81 -17.05 14.80
N LYS A 235 -23.84 -17.43 13.97
CA LYS A 235 -22.42 -17.11 14.18
C LYS A 235 -22.14 -15.61 14.15
N PHE A 236 -22.78 -14.90 13.22
CA PHE A 236 -22.67 -13.45 13.14
C PHE A 236 -23.21 -12.79 14.41
N ASP A 237 -24.38 -13.19 14.88
CA ASP A 237 -25.02 -12.63 16.06
C ASP A 237 -24.19 -12.88 17.34
N GLU A 238 -23.55 -14.05 17.47
CA GLU A 238 -22.65 -14.34 18.58
C GLU A 238 -21.47 -13.36 18.60
N ILE A 239 -20.77 -13.20 17.47
CA ILE A 239 -19.62 -12.30 17.37
C ILE A 239 -20.06 -10.83 17.54
N ASN A 240 -21.19 -10.45 16.94
CA ASN A 240 -21.74 -9.11 17.03
C ASN A 240 -22.15 -8.75 18.47
N GLY A 241 -22.71 -9.67 19.23
CA GLY A 241 -23.01 -9.51 20.65
C GLY A 241 -21.75 -9.31 21.50
N ARG A 242 -20.68 -10.06 21.23
CA ARG A 242 -19.36 -9.85 21.86
C ARG A 242 -18.80 -8.47 21.49
N LEU A 243 -18.87 -8.08 20.20
CA LEU A 243 -18.42 -6.79 19.72
C LEU A 243 -19.18 -5.64 20.35
N GLN A 244 -20.51 -5.75 20.47
CA GLN A 244 -21.34 -4.77 21.17
C GLN A 244 -20.86 -4.56 22.61
N THR A 245 -20.64 -5.65 23.35
CA THR A 245 -20.17 -5.60 24.75
C THR A 245 -18.80 -4.94 24.88
N CYS A 246 -17.84 -5.32 24.03
CA CYS A 246 -16.51 -4.74 24.01
C CYS A 246 -16.54 -3.27 23.60
N SER A 247 -17.37 -2.90 22.61
CA SER A 247 -17.53 -1.53 22.12
C SER A 247 -18.12 -0.61 23.18
N LEU A 248 -19.18 -1.06 23.87
CA LEU A 248 -19.78 -0.30 24.97
C LEU A 248 -18.78 -0.01 26.08
N LYS A 249 -17.98 -1.02 26.49
CA LYS A 249 -16.93 -0.84 27.50
C LYS A 249 -15.84 0.12 27.02
N ALA A 250 -15.37 -0.02 25.78
CA ALA A 250 -14.35 0.84 25.22
C ALA A 250 -14.81 2.30 25.14
N ILE A 251 -16.02 2.55 24.65
CA ILE A 251 -16.62 3.88 24.55
C ILE A 251 -16.86 4.47 25.95
N PHE A 252 -17.36 3.68 26.91
CA PHE A 252 -17.59 4.15 28.27
C PHE A 252 -16.30 4.66 28.92
N PHE A 253 -15.23 3.84 28.91
CA PHE A 253 -13.95 4.25 29.48
C PHE A 253 -13.31 5.42 28.72
N SER A 254 -13.41 5.44 27.41
CA SER A 254 -12.95 6.58 26.60
C SER A 254 -13.71 7.87 26.92
N SER A 255 -15.03 7.78 27.10
CA SER A 255 -15.89 8.94 27.39
C SER A 255 -15.63 9.54 28.77
N ILE A 256 -15.14 8.76 29.73
CA ILE A 256 -14.80 9.27 31.09
C ILE A 256 -13.53 10.14 31.05
N THR A 257 -12.65 9.98 30.08
CA THR A 257 -11.37 10.71 30.01
C THR A 257 -11.58 12.24 30.02
N ASN A 258 -12.41 12.75 29.13
CA ASN A 258 -12.68 14.20 29.03
C ASN A 258 -13.33 14.80 30.27
N PRO A 259 -14.40 14.22 30.84
CA PRO A 259 -14.98 14.74 32.11
C PRO A 259 -13.99 14.72 33.27
N SER A 260 -13.19 13.64 33.39
CA SER A 260 -12.22 13.51 34.48
C SER A 260 -11.11 14.56 34.38
N THR A 261 -10.55 14.76 33.18
CA THR A 261 -9.53 15.80 32.98
C THR A 261 -10.09 17.20 33.16
N ARG A 262 -11.34 17.47 32.71
CA ARG A 262 -12.01 18.74 32.96
C ARG A 262 -12.25 18.97 34.44
N PHE A 263 -12.63 17.95 35.20
CA PHE A 263 -12.80 18.06 36.66
C PHE A 263 -11.51 18.47 37.36
N VAL A 264 -10.38 17.80 37.03
CA VAL A 264 -9.05 18.17 37.58
C VAL A 264 -8.67 19.60 37.17
N ASN A 265 -8.90 19.97 35.91
CA ASN A 265 -8.62 21.33 35.42
C ASN A 265 -9.48 22.38 36.14
N SER A 266 -10.75 22.07 36.45
CA SER A 266 -11.61 22.93 37.27
C SER A 266 -11.11 23.09 38.70
N LEU A 267 -10.51 22.04 39.28
CA LEU A 267 -9.85 22.16 40.60
C LEU A 267 -8.62 23.09 40.53
N VAL A 268 -7.78 22.96 39.49
CA VAL A 268 -6.68 23.90 39.26
C VAL A 268 -7.18 25.31 39.13
N TYR A 269 -8.19 25.53 38.28
CA TYR A 269 -8.79 26.84 38.06
C TYR A 269 -9.38 27.45 39.33
N THR A 270 -10.10 26.65 40.15
CA THR A 270 -10.64 27.04 41.45
C THR A 270 -9.53 27.39 42.44
N GLY A 271 -8.47 26.59 42.48
CA GLY A 271 -7.30 26.88 43.29
C GLY A 271 -6.65 28.22 42.93
N VAL A 272 -6.41 28.44 41.64
CA VAL A 272 -5.90 29.72 41.14
C VAL A 272 -6.84 30.88 41.51
N GLY A 273 -8.15 30.67 41.39
CA GLY A 273 -9.16 31.65 41.78
C GLY A 273 -9.10 32.04 43.26
N ILE A 274 -9.05 31.05 44.17
CA ILE A 274 -8.98 31.25 45.63
C ILE A 274 -7.65 31.94 46.01
N PHE A 275 -6.51 31.37 45.63
CA PHE A 275 -5.21 31.95 46.00
C PHE A 275 -4.97 33.31 45.35
N GLY A 276 -5.43 33.50 44.10
CA GLY A 276 -5.34 34.76 43.39
C GLY A 276 -6.27 35.84 43.98
N ALA A 277 -7.49 35.50 44.39
CA ALA A 277 -8.40 36.41 45.08
C ALA A 277 -7.83 36.84 46.44
N LEU A 278 -7.28 35.91 47.22
CA LEU A 278 -6.58 36.22 48.48
C LEU A 278 -5.38 37.14 48.27
N ALA A 279 -4.62 36.92 47.19
CA ALA A 279 -3.51 37.80 46.84
C ALA A 279 -3.98 39.18 46.37
N ALA A 280 -5.12 39.27 45.68
CA ALA A 280 -5.71 40.56 45.28
C ALA A 280 -6.25 41.34 46.47
N ILE A 281 -6.92 40.69 47.42
CA ILE A 281 -7.41 41.33 48.68
C ILE A 281 -6.22 41.88 49.47
N ASN A 282 -5.08 41.18 49.49
CA ASN A 282 -3.87 41.61 50.16
C ASN A 282 -3.04 42.65 49.35
N GLY A 283 -3.57 43.17 48.25
CA GLY A 283 -2.91 44.18 47.40
C GLY A 283 -1.70 43.68 46.64
N ARG A 284 -1.45 42.36 46.56
CA ARG A 284 -0.31 41.75 45.85
C ARG A 284 -0.56 41.50 44.37
N LEU A 285 -1.85 41.54 43.95
CA LEU A 285 -2.30 41.42 42.57
C LEU A 285 -3.42 42.39 42.28
N THR A 286 -3.53 42.86 41.01
CA THR A 286 -4.70 43.57 40.54
C THR A 286 -5.80 42.57 40.12
N VAL A 287 -7.07 43.05 40.00
CA VAL A 287 -8.18 42.24 39.48
C VAL A 287 -7.91 41.80 38.04
N GLY A 288 -7.31 42.67 37.23
CA GLY A 288 -6.90 42.36 35.86
C GLY A 288 -5.80 41.29 35.79
N GLN A 289 -4.81 41.33 36.69
CA GLN A 289 -3.79 40.29 36.78
C GLN A 289 -4.38 38.94 37.18
N LEU A 290 -5.34 38.90 38.08
CA LEU A 290 -6.08 37.67 38.43
C LEU A 290 -6.84 37.12 37.22
N SER A 291 -7.52 37.97 36.45
CA SER A 291 -8.20 37.58 35.21
C SER A 291 -7.23 36.99 34.20
N SER A 292 -6.05 37.63 34.02
CA SER A 292 -5.00 37.09 33.14
C SER A 292 -4.53 35.72 33.58
N PHE A 293 -4.33 35.52 34.89
CA PHE A 293 -3.88 34.26 35.47
C PHE A 293 -4.90 33.13 35.29
N LEU A 294 -6.17 33.39 35.46
CA LEU A 294 -7.26 32.45 35.19
C LEU A 294 -7.30 32.03 33.71
N SER A 295 -7.04 32.97 32.80
CA SER A 295 -6.92 32.67 31.38
C SER A 295 -5.71 31.77 31.09
N TYR A 296 -4.57 32.02 31.71
CA TYR A 296 -3.38 31.18 31.57
C TYR A 296 -3.57 29.77 32.15
N ALA A 297 -4.26 29.62 33.28
CA ALA A 297 -4.59 28.31 33.84
C ALA A 297 -5.35 27.43 32.84
N ASN A 298 -6.28 28.00 32.10
CA ASN A 298 -6.98 27.30 31.03
C ASN A 298 -6.10 27.02 29.83
N GLN A 299 -5.27 27.97 29.37
CA GLN A 299 -4.38 27.79 28.22
C GLN A 299 -3.26 26.79 28.50
N TYR A 300 -2.81 26.69 29.75
CA TYR A 300 -1.79 25.75 30.17
C TYR A 300 -2.28 24.29 30.16
N THR A 301 -3.52 24.05 30.57
CA THR A 301 -4.05 22.69 30.70
C THR A 301 -4.54 22.09 29.38
N LYS A 302 -4.96 22.92 28.42
CA LYS A 302 -5.50 22.48 27.13
C LYS A 302 -4.55 21.61 26.31
N PRO A 303 -3.26 21.98 26.08
CA PRO A 303 -2.33 21.19 25.28
C PRO A 303 -2.03 19.80 25.84
N PHE A 304 -2.12 19.58 27.15
CA PHE A 304 -1.89 18.26 27.74
C PHE A 304 -2.90 17.21 27.27
N ASN A 305 -4.16 17.62 27.10
CA ASN A 305 -5.20 16.73 26.59
C ASN A 305 -5.00 16.43 25.09
N GLU A 306 -4.59 17.44 24.31
CA GLU A 306 -4.33 17.32 22.87
C GLU A 306 -3.08 16.44 22.60
N ILE A 307 -1.98 16.66 23.29
CA ILE A 307 -0.72 15.91 23.13
C ILE A 307 -0.93 14.42 23.41
N SER A 308 -1.74 14.05 24.40
CA SER A 308 -1.99 12.63 24.70
C SER A 308 -2.60 11.85 23.53
N GLY A 309 -3.53 12.49 22.80
CA GLY A 309 -4.10 11.90 21.55
C GLY A 309 -3.06 11.84 20.43
N VAL A 310 -2.35 12.93 20.21
CA VAL A 310 -1.33 13.05 19.14
C VAL A 310 -0.20 12.04 19.29
N VAL A 311 0.25 11.74 20.51
CA VAL A 311 1.32 10.75 20.72
C VAL A 311 0.90 9.36 20.20
N THR A 312 -0.34 8.96 20.40
CA THR A 312 -0.86 7.69 19.91
C THR A 312 -0.93 7.67 18.38
N GLU A 313 -1.45 8.75 17.78
CA GLU A 313 -1.53 8.88 16.32
C GLU A 313 -0.13 8.93 15.67
N LEU A 314 0.81 9.64 16.31
CA LEU A 314 2.19 9.69 15.84
C LEU A 314 2.88 8.32 15.92
N GLN A 315 2.63 7.54 16.97
CA GLN A 315 3.14 6.18 17.06
C GLN A 315 2.58 5.28 15.96
N ASN A 316 1.28 5.40 15.67
CA ASN A 316 0.63 4.70 14.57
C ASN A 316 1.21 5.12 13.21
N ALA A 317 1.37 6.42 12.99
CA ALA A 317 1.99 6.97 11.78
C ALA A 317 3.43 6.48 11.57
N ILE A 318 4.24 6.42 12.63
CA ILE A 318 5.61 5.89 12.57
C ILE A 318 5.60 4.39 12.23
N ALA A 319 4.66 3.63 12.77
CA ALA A 319 4.52 2.21 12.44
C ALA A 319 4.12 2.00 10.97
N CYS A 320 3.19 2.82 10.45
CA CYS A 320 2.80 2.82 9.04
C CYS A 320 3.97 3.21 8.12
N ALA A 321 4.68 4.30 8.46
CA ALA A 321 5.90 4.70 7.74
C ALA A 321 6.95 3.59 7.73
N GLY A 322 7.10 2.85 8.84
CA GLY A 322 7.99 1.70 8.94
C GLY A 322 7.69 0.64 7.88
N ARG A 323 6.41 0.25 7.70
CA ARG A 323 5.99 -0.72 6.69
C ARG A 323 6.21 -0.23 5.25
N VAL A 324 6.02 1.08 5.01
CA VAL A 324 6.30 1.69 3.71
C VAL A 324 7.80 1.69 3.42
N PHE A 325 8.64 2.01 4.42
CA PHE A 325 10.10 1.97 4.24
C PHE A 325 10.65 0.55 4.12
N GLU A 326 10.04 -0.45 4.78
CA GLU A 326 10.37 -1.86 4.52
C GLU A 326 10.16 -2.21 3.05
N LEU A 327 9.05 -1.75 2.44
CA LEU A 327 8.78 -1.94 1.02
C LEU A 327 9.82 -1.22 0.14
N ILE A 328 10.20 0.03 0.45
CA ILE A 328 11.20 0.81 -0.31
C ILE A 328 12.61 0.20 -0.21
N GLU A 329 12.92 -0.47 0.89
CA GLU A 329 14.24 -1.04 1.15
C GLU A 329 14.33 -2.53 0.86
N GLU A 330 13.24 -3.14 0.41
CA GLU A 330 13.26 -4.54 -0.02
C GLU A 330 14.28 -4.73 -1.15
N LYS A 331 14.87 -5.89 -1.22
CA LYS A 331 15.89 -6.17 -2.22
C LYS A 331 15.29 -6.08 -3.63
N SER A 332 15.81 -5.18 -4.42
CA SER A 332 15.50 -5.13 -5.86
C SER A 332 15.93 -6.43 -6.53
N GLN A 333 15.33 -6.72 -7.69
CA GLN A 333 15.82 -7.80 -8.55
C GLN A 333 17.33 -7.65 -8.79
N VAL A 334 18.02 -8.77 -8.98
CA VAL A 334 19.46 -8.79 -9.23
C VAL A 334 19.80 -7.79 -10.36
N PRO A 335 20.71 -6.83 -10.14
CA PRO A 335 21.09 -5.89 -11.18
C PRO A 335 21.60 -6.60 -12.43
N GLU A 336 21.42 -5.99 -13.58
CA GLU A 336 22.06 -6.47 -14.81
C GLU A 336 23.58 -6.25 -14.71
N VAL A 337 24.35 -7.13 -15.36
CA VAL A 337 25.82 -6.98 -15.42
C VAL A 337 26.18 -5.69 -16.17
N GLU A 338 27.28 -5.02 -15.80
CA GLU A 338 27.66 -3.72 -16.38
C GLU A 338 27.77 -3.72 -17.91
N ASN A 339 28.15 -4.88 -18.52
CA ASN A 339 28.26 -5.05 -19.95
C ASN A 339 27.21 -6.02 -20.50
N ALA A 340 25.98 -5.95 -20.00
CA ALA A 340 24.91 -6.81 -20.46
C ALA A 340 24.68 -6.70 -21.97
N VAL A 341 24.66 -7.86 -22.64
CA VAL A 341 24.49 -7.97 -24.09
C VAL A 341 23.03 -7.65 -24.45
N SER A 342 22.82 -6.82 -25.46
CA SER A 342 21.53 -6.65 -26.10
C SER A 342 21.53 -7.35 -27.43
N LEU A 343 20.76 -8.44 -27.56
CA LEU A 343 20.68 -9.18 -28.82
C LEU A 343 19.97 -8.36 -29.89
N GLN A 344 20.63 -8.14 -31.02
CA GLN A 344 20.06 -7.41 -32.17
C GLN A 344 19.19 -8.34 -33.03
N HIS A 345 19.53 -9.63 -33.06
CA HIS A 345 18.82 -10.65 -33.81
C HIS A 345 18.69 -11.91 -32.97
N VAL A 346 17.53 -12.53 -33.01
CA VAL A 346 17.21 -13.76 -32.28
C VAL A 346 16.53 -14.71 -33.28
N ASP A 347 17.18 -15.86 -33.56
CA ASP A 347 16.63 -16.92 -34.40
C ASP A 347 15.74 -17.88 -33.60
N GLY A 348 15.97 -17.96 -32.28
CA GLY A 348 15.22 -18.80 -31.36
C GLY A 348 15.91 -20.08 -30.92
N LYS A 349 17.25 -20.12 -30.94
CA LYS A 349 18.05 -21.21 -30.35
C LYS A 349 18.06 -21.04 -28.84
N VAL A 350 17.61 -22.08 -28.09
CA VAL A 350 17.56 -22.07 -26.62
C VAL A 350 18.21 -23.34 -26.08
N GLU A 351 19.08 -23.19 -25.08
CA GLU A 351 19.73 -24.32 -24.42
C GLU A 351 19.68 -24.18 -22.89
N LEU A 352 19.30 -25.24 -22.22
CA LEU A 352 19.33 -25.38 -20.76
C LEU A 352 20.32 -26.48 -20.41
N LYS A 353 21.32 -26.19 -19.56
CA LYS A 353 22.36 -27.11 -19.13
C LYS A 353 22.38 -27.26 -17.63
N ASP A 354 22.11 -28.46 -17.13
CA ASP A 354 22.16 -28.87 -15.73
C ASP A 354 21.43 -27.91 -14.80
N VAL A 355 20.28 -27.41 -15.27
CA VAL A 355 19.50 -26.42 -14.56
C VAL A 355 18.87 -27.06 -13.32
N ALA A 356 19.10 -26.41 -12.17
CA ALA A 356 18.39 -26.69 -10.94
C ALA A 356 17.76 -25.41 -10.38
N PHE A 357 16.55 -25.56 -9.84
CA PHE A 357 15.79 -24.44 -9.27
C PHE A 357 14.82 -24.90 -8.19
N SER A 358 14.67 -24.04 -7.18
CA SER A 358 13.64 -24.16 -6.16
C SER A 358 13.19 -22.77 -5.71
N TYR A 359 11.89 -22.60 -5.41
CA TYR A 359 11.35 -21.36 -4.84
C TYR A 359 11.75 -21.16 -3.38
N VAL A 360 11.91 -22.25 -2.65
CA VAL A 360 12.38 -22.28 -1.25
C VAL A 360 13.54 -23.27 -1.14
N PRO A 361 14.60 -22.98 -0.36
CA PRO A 361 15.81 -23.81 -0.31
C PRO A 361 15.56 -25.27 0.12
N GLU A 362 14.52 -25.49 0.93
CA GLU A 362 14.20 -26.80 1.50
C GLU A 362 13.45 -27.73 0.53
N GLN A 363 12.89 -27.17 -0.54
CA GLN A 363 12.04 -27.91 -1.49
C GLN A 363 12.73 -27.97 -2.87
N LYS A 364 13.27 -29.11 -3.23
CA LYS A 364 13.78 -29.36 -4.58
C LYS A 364 12.61 -29.43 -5.55
N LEU A 365 12.64 -28.61 -6.62
CA LEU A 365 11.55 -28.56 -7.60
C LEU A 365 12.03 -28.96 -9.01
N ILE A 366 13.16 -28.45 -9.46
CA ILE A 366 13.78 -28.80 -10.74
C ILE A 366 15.21 -29.20 -10.46
N GLU A 367 15.66 -30.36 -10.96
CA GLU A 367 17.03 -30.86 -10.83
C GLU A 367 17.50 -31.48 -12.16
N ASN A 368 18.74 -31.21 -12.52
CA ASN A 368 19.43 -31.76 -13.73
C ASN A 368 18.57 -31.61 -15.01
N PHE A 369 17.94 -30.46 -15.18
CA PHE A 369 17.10 -30.19 -16.33
C PHE A 369 17.95 -29.78 -17.52
N ASN A 370 17.98 -30.63 -18.54
CA ASN A 370 18.75 -30.45 -19.77
C ASN A 370 17.79 -30.43 -20.97
N LEU A 371 17.93 -29.42 -21.83
CA LEU A 371 17.10 -29.25 -23.02
C LEU A 371 17.88 -28.46 -24.07
N GLN A 372 17.82 -28.90 -25.31
CA GLN A 372 18.33 -28.17 -26.46
C GLN A 372 17.22 -27.99 -27.49
N VAL A 373 16.95 -26.75 -27.89
CA VAL A 373 15.89 -26.37 -28.84
C VAL A 373 16.50 -25.62 -30.00
N LYS A 374 16.21 -26.07 -31.21
CA LYS A 374 16.63 -25.41 -32.43
C LYS A 374 15.64 -24.32 -32.86
N PRO A 375 16.12 -23.33 -33.65
CA PRO A 375 15.20 -22.33 -34.21
C PRO A 375 14.02 -22.96 -34.94
N GLY A 376 12.80 -22.43 -34.60
CA GLY A 376 11.56 -22.88 -35.21
C GLY A 376 10.95 -24.18 -34.63
N GLU A 377 11.61 -24.86 -33.68
CA GLU A 377 11.07 -26.06 -33.05
C GLU A 377 9.90 -25.74 -32.08
N ARG A 378 8.91 -26.61 -32.02
CA ARG A 378 7.79 -26.58 -31.11
C ARG A 378 8.03 -27.58 -29.99
N VAL A 379 8.15 -27.07 -28.77
CA VAL A 379 8.37 -27.86 -27.56
C VAL A 379 7.09 -27.90 -26.73
N ALA A 380 6.48 -29.06 -26.61
CA ALA A 380 5.34 -29.28 -25.73
C ALA A 380 5.81 -29.77 -24.35
N ILE A 381 5.41 -29.08 -23.29
CA ILE A 381 5.72 -29.46 -21.91
C ILE A 381 4.46 -30.11 -21.33
N VAL A 382 4.53 -31.40 -21.00
CA VAL A 382 3.40 -32.20 -20.48
C VAL A 382 3.77 -32.83 -19.14
N GLY A 383 2.77 -33.04 -18.29
CA GLY A 383 2.96 -33.65 -16.97
C GLY A 383 1.83 -33.27 -16.00
N PRO A 384 1.75 -33.93 -14.84
CA PRO A 384 0.72 -33.66 -13.84
C PRO A 384 0.83 -32.23 -13.29
N THR A 385 -0.23 -31.79 -12.63
CA THR A 385 -0.24 -30.47 -11.94
C THR A 385 0.85 -30.46 -10.87
N GLY A 386 1.58 -29.36 -10.76
CA GLY A 386 2.66 -29.18 -9.77
C GLY A 386 4.03 -29.75 -10.17
N CYS A 387 4.18 -30.41 -11.35
CA CYS A 387 5.48 -30.96 -11.78
C CYS A 387 6.51 -29.93 -12.25
N GLY A 388 6.22 -28.61 -12.24
CA GLY A 388 7.18 -27.55 -12.57
C GLY A 388 7.04 -26.94 -13.98
N LYS A 389 5.97 -27.20 -14.74
CA LYS A 389 5.79 -26.65 -16.11
C LYS A 389 5.86 -25.14 -16.16
N THR A 390 5.08 -24.46 -15.33
CA THR A 390 5.09 -22.98 -15.22
C THR A 390 6.42 -22.45 -14.70
N THR A 391 7.12 -23.23 -13.87
CA THR A 391 8.45 -22.87 -13.37
C THR A 391 9.46 -22.79 -14.52
N VAL A 392 9.43 -23.73 -15.47
CA VAL A 392 10.31 -23.68 -16.66
C VAL A 392 10.07 -22.39 -17.46
N ILE A 393 8.80 -22.00 -17.63
CA ILE A 393 8.44 -20.73 -18.30
C ILE A 393 9.02 -19.53 -17.54
N ASN A 394 8.85 -19.49 -16.21
CA ASN A 394 9.36 -18.41 -15.37
C ASN A 394 10.89 -18.28 -15.47
N LEU A 395 11.60 -19.39 -15.61
CA LEU A 395 13.05 -19.41 -15.79
C LEU A 395 13.47 -18.93 -17.19
N LEU A 396 12.77 -19.33 -18.26
CA LEU A 396 13.03 -18.86 -19.63
C LEU A 396 12.87 -17.34 -19.75
N MET A 397 11.87 -16.75 -19.08
CA MET A 397 11.63 -15.30 -19.05
C MET A 397 12.53 -14.56 -18.05
N ARG A 398 13.40 -15.29 -17.33
CA ARG A 398 14.19 -14.74 -16.25
C ARG A 398 13.36 -13.91 -15.27
N PHE A 399 12.19 -14.44 -14.88
CA PHE A 399 11.44 -13.94 -13.72
C PHE A 399 12.09 -14.40 -12.42
N TYR A 400 12.81 -15.53 -12.49
CA TYR A 400 13.65 -16.09 -11.45
C TYR A 400 15.00 -16.48 -12.07
N ASP A 401 16.09 -16.30 -11.35
CA ASP A 401 17.40 -16.81 -11.72
C ASP A 401 17.56 -18.27 -11.25
N VAL A 402 18.26 -19.10 -12.01
CA VAL A 402 18.51 -20.50 -11.65
C VAL A 402 19.42 -20.62 -10.42
N ASN A 403 19.23 -21.66 -9.60
CA ASN A 403 20.11 -21.93 -8.46
C ASN A 403 21.48 -22.51 -8.93
N SER A 404 21.47 -23.35 -9.97
CA SER A 404 22.68 -23.87 -10.62
C SER A 404 22.38 -24.17 -12.09
N GLY A 405 23.44 -24.40 -12.87
CA GLY A 405 23.36 -24.59 -14.32
C GLY A 405 23.24 -23.25 -15.06
N SER A 406 22.87 -23.33 -16.34
CA SER A 406 22.75 -22.17 -17.21
C SER A 406 21.58 -22.31 -18.19
N ILE A 407 20.99 -21.17 -18.55
CA ILE A 407 20.03 -21.04 -19.66
C ILE A 407 20.63 -20.06 -20.63
N SER A 408 20.76 -20.45 -21.89
CA SER A 408 21.30 -19.59 -22.95
C SER A 408 20.29 -19.43 -24.09
N VAL A 409 20.30 -18.24 -24.68
CA VAL A 409 19.58 -17.88 -25.90
C VAL A 409 20.64 -17.40 -26.90
N GLU A 410 20.68 -17.96 -28.12
CA GLU A 410 21.71 -17.67 -29.11
C GLU A 410 23.14 -17.84 -28.55
N ASP A 411 23.38 -18.92 -27.78
CA ASP A 411 24.66 -19.25 -27.12
C ASP A 411 25.13 -18.23 -26.05
N VAL A 412 24.31 -17.25 -25.69
CA VAL A 412 24.59 -16.28 -24.61
C VAL A 412 23.76 -16.62 -23.39
N ASP A 413 24.38 -16.67 -22.20
CA ASP A 413 23.65 -16.90 -20.94
C ASP A 413 22.67 -15.75 -20.69
N ILE A 414 21.42 -16.09 -20.34
CA ILE A 414 20.38 -15.08 -20.07
C ILE A 414 20.73 -14.13 -18.93
N ARG A 415 21.68 -14.51 -18.05
CA ARG A 415 22.19 -13.66 -16.97
C ARG A 415 23.13 -12.57 -17.47
N GLU A 416 23.75 -12.78 -18.63
CA GLU A 416 24.64 -11.82 -19.30
C GLU A 416 23.91 -10.90 -20.28
N MET A 417 22.60 -11.10 -20.47
CA MET A 417 21.74 -10.25 -21.29
C MET A 417 21.00 -9.21 -20.48
N THR A 418 20.61 -8.10 -21.14
CA THR A 418 19.58 -7.23 -20.57
C THR A 418 18.24 -7.97 -20.56
N ARG A 419 17.46 -7.84 -19.45
CA ARG A 419 16.11 -8.42 -19.36
C ARG A 419 15.18 -7.91 -20.46
N HIS A 420 15.37 -6.65 -20.82
CA HIS A 420 14.61 -6.04 -21.91
C HIS A 420 14.83 -6.76 -23.24
N SER A 421 16.09 -6.99 -23.62
CA SER A 421 16.43 -7.71 -24.87
C SER A 421 15.93 -9.15 -24.85
N LEU A 422 16.14 -9.87 -23.74
CA LEU A 422 15.64 -11.24 -23.58
C LEU A 422 14.12 -11.31 -23.75
N ARG A 423 13.37 -10.47 -23.02
CA ARG A 423 11.92 -10.48 -23.02
C ARG A 423 11.31 -9.95 -24.32
N ALA A 424 11.98 -9.04 -25.01
CA ALA A 424 11.58 -8.60 -26.34
C ALA A 424 11.65 -9.73 -27.40
N GLY A 425 12.53 -10.73 -27.19
CA GLY A 425 12.60 -11.93 -28.02
C GLY A 425 11.45 -12.91 -27.81
N TYR A 426 10.69 -12.81 -26.72
CA TYR A 426 9.59 -13.70 -26.40
C TYR A 426 8.22 -13.03 -26.55
N GLY A 427 7.26 -13.74 -27.12
CA GLY A 427 5.84 -13.42 -27.03
C GLY A 427 5.15 -14.38 -26.08
N MET A 428 4.44 -13.86 -25.10
CA MET A 428 3.83 -14.66 -24.05
C MET A 428 2.31 -14.56 -24.10
N VAL A 429 1.64 -15.72 -24.17
CA VAL A 429 0.18 -15.84 -24.01
C VAL A 429 -0.07 -16.75 -22.80
N LEU A 430 -0.54 -16.15 -21.71
CA LEU A 430 -0.84 -16.85 -20.46
C LEU A 430 -2.26 -17.40 -20.43
N GLN A 431 -2.51 -18.34 -19.51
CA GLN A 431 -3.83 -18.83 -19.17
C GLN A 431 -4.74 -17.70 -18.69
N GLU A 432 -4.24 -16.85 -17.80
CA GLU A 432 -4.93 -15.67 -17.34
C GLU A 432 -4.80 -14.53 -18.37
N THR A 433 -5.94 -14.09 -18.86
CA THR A 433 -6.00 -12.99 -19.83
C THR A 433 -6.01 -11.65 -19.14
N TRP A 434 -4.92 -10.90 -19.22
CA TRP A 434 -4.88 -9.55 -18.68
C TRP A 434 -5.20 -8.50 -19.75
N LEU A 435 -6.22 -7.69 -19.47
CA LEU A 435 -6.61 -6.53 -20.27
C LEU A 435 -6.72 -5.31 -19.35
N ARG A 436 -6.09 -4.20 -19.75
CA ARG A 436 -6.19 -2.93 -19.01
C ARG A 436 -7.46 -2.17 -19.39
N ALA A 437 -7.94 -1.33 -18.48
CA ALA A 437 -8.95 -0.32 -18.82
C ALA A 437 -8.43 0.60 -19.94
N GLY A 438 -9.25 0.84 -20.97
CA GLY A 438 -8.88 1.61 -22.15
C GLY A 438 -9.53 1.05 -23.40
N THR A 439 -9.10 1.47 -24.59
CA THR A 439 -9.65 0.97 -25.85
C THR A 439 -9.13 -0.43 -26.20
N ILE A 440 -9.85 -1.14 -27.07
CA ILE A 440 -9.35 -2.40 -27.66
C ILE A 440 -8.04 -2.16 -28.43
N ARG A 441 -7.95 -1.06 -29.15
CA ARG A 441 -6.72 -0.61 -29.81
C ARG A 441 -5.55 -0.55 -28.82
N ASP A 442 -5.71 0.19 -27.70
CA ASP A 442 -4.67 0.32 -26.67
C ASP A 442 -4.23 -1.03 -26.11
N ASN A 443 -5.15 -1.97 -25.98
CA ASN A 443 -4.86 -3.31 -25.50
C ASN A 443 -4.09 -4.17 -26.51
N ILE A 444 -4.35 -4.02 -27.80
CA ILE A 444 -3.61 -4.73 -28.85
C ILE A 444 -2.21 -4.13 -29.04
N THR A 445 -2.06 -2.81 -28.94
CA THR A 445 -0.81 -2.11 -29.23
C THR A 445 0.16 -2.01 -28.04
N VAL A 446 -0.14 -2.65 -26.90
CA VAL A 446 0.73 -2.61 -25.71
C VAL A 446 2.21 -2.89 -25.99
N GLY A 447 2.52 -3.84 -26.86
CA GLY A 447 3.90 -4.20 -27.21
C GLY A 447 4.46 -3.46 -28.43
N LYS A 448 3.60 -2.73 -29.21
CA LYS A 448 3.97 -1.94 -30.38
C LYS A 448 3.07 -0.72 -30.49
N PRO A 449 3.34 0.36 -29.69
CA PRO A 449 2.47 1.54 -29.64
C PRO A 449 2.36 2.34 -30.93
N ASP A 450 3.36 2.22 -31.81
CA ASP A 450 3.49 2.90 -33.10
C ASP A 450 2.89 2.10 -34.28
N ALA A 451 2.15 1.01 -33.99
CA ALA A 451 1.54 0.18 -35.02
C ALA A 451 0.49 0.95 -35.83
N THR A 452 0.53 0.80 -37.17
CA THR A 452 -0.49 1.41 -38.05
C THR A 452 -1.81 0.67 -37.93
N GLN A 453 -2.89 1.33 -38.39
CA GLN A 453 -4.23 0.73 -38.40
C GLN A 453 -4.28 -0.56 -39.25
N GLU A 454 -3.57 -0.57 -40.37
CA GLU A 454 -3.48 -1.71 -41.29
C GLU A 454 -2.78 -2.91 -40.60
N GLU A 455 -1.71 -2.65 -39.85
CA GLU A 455 -1.00 -3.68 -39.08
C GLU A 455 -1.89 -4.28 -37.98
N ILE A 456 -2.62 -3.43 -37.24
CA ILE A 456 -3.56 -3.86 -36.19
C ILE A 456 -4.66 -4.73 -36.79
N GLU A 457 -5.28 -4.29 -37.89
CA GLU A 457 -6.32 -5.07 -38.56
C GLU A 457 -5.80 -6.38 -39.14
N ALA A 458 -4.62 -6.38 -39.75
CA ALA A 458 -3.98 -7.59 -40.27
C ALA A 458 -3.73 -8.62 -39.18
N ALA A 459 -3.21 -8.19 -38.03
CA ALA A 459 -2.99 -9.05 -36.88
C ALA A 459 -4.34 -9.58 -36.33
N ALA A 460 -5.35 -8.73 -36.18
CA ALA A 460 -6.66 -9.11 -35.69
C ALA A 460 -7.41 -10.06 -36.67
N LYS A 461 -7.27 -9.87 -37.97
CA LYS A 461 -7.81 -10.78 -38.98
C LYS A 461 -7.13 -12.14 -38.94
N ALA A 462 -5.79 -12.15 -38.78
CA ALA A 462 -4.99 -13.37 -38.62
C ALA A 462 -5.39 -14.21 -37.42
N CYS A 463 -5.79 -13.57 -36.32
CA CYS A 463 -6.21 -14.19 -35.06
C CYS A 463 -7.73 -14.37 -34.94
N HIS A 464 -8.52 -14.13 -35.98
CA HIS A 464 -10.00 -14.17 -35.97
C HIS A 464 -10.67 -13.19 -34.97
N ALA A 465 -9.93 -12.17 -34.51
CA ALA A 465 -10.43 -11.16 -33.59
C ALA A 465 -11.22 -10.05 -34.30
N HIS A 466 -10.81 -9.66 -35.50
CA HIS A 466 -11.43 -8.56 -36.26
C HIS A 466 -12.95 -8.65 -36.35
N SER A 467 -13.50 -9.84 -36.60
CA SER A 467 -14.94 -10.03 -36.83
C SER A 467 -15.80 -9.73 -35.61
N PHE A 468 -15.32 -9.98 -34.41
CA PHE A 468 -16.06 -9.63 -33.19
C PHE A 468 -15.83 -8.17 -32.79
N ILE A 469 -14.61 -7.64 -33.00
CA ILE A 469 -14.27 -6.23 -32.72
C ILE A 469 -15.21 -5.31 -33.50
N MET A 470 -15.38 -5.59 -34.79
CA MET A 470 -16.27 -4.79 -35.68
C MET A 470 -17.76 -4.90 -35.35
N ARG A 471 -18.19 -5.80 -34.47
CA ARG A 471 -19.57 -5.87 -33.96
C ARG A 471 -19.78 -5.03 -32.70
N LEU A 472 -18.72 -4.54 -32.10
CA LEU A 472 -18.78 -3.64 -30.94
C LEU A 472 -19.17 -2.24 -31.44
N PRO A 473 -19.83 -1.42 -30.61
CA PRO A 473 -20.37 -0.13 -31.03
C PRO A 473 -19.34 0.81 -31.67
N GLU A 474 -18.11 0.83 -31.15
CA GLU A 474 -17.04 1.72 -31.64
C GLU A 474 -15.86 0.92 -32.24
N GLY A 475 -16.04 -0.37 -32.53
CA GLY A 475 -15.02 -1.22 -33.13
C GLY A 475 -13.72 -1.26 -32.25
N TYR A 476 -12.59 -0.91 -32.88
CA TYR A 476 -11.29 -0.88 -32.18
C TYR A 476 -11.18 0.19 -31.09
N ASP A 477 -12.01 1.23 -31.17
CA ASP A 477 -11.99 2.33 -30.21
C ASP A 477 -12.98 2.11 -29.05
N THR A 478 -13.67 0.95 -29.04
CA THR A 478 -14.54 0.53 -27.94
C THR A 478 -13.73 0.48 -26.64
N VAL A 479 -14.21 1.23 -25.64
CA VAL A 479 -13.60 1.25 -24.30
C VAL A 479 -14.05 0.04 -23.51
N ILE A 480 -13.10 -0.68 -22.94
CA ILE A 480 -13.32 -1.82 -22.03
C ILE A 480 -12.85 -1.46 -20.62
N SER A 481 -13.56 -1.97 -19.61
CA SER A 481 -13.15 -1.86 -18.22
C SER A 481 -11.98 -2.81 -17.91
N GLU A 482 -11.42 -2.69 -16.74
CA GLU A 482 -10.42 -3.61 -16.23
C GLU A 482 -10.91 -5.07 -16.35
N ASP A 483 -10.00 -5.98 -16.66
CA ASP A 483 -10.29 -7.37 -17.01
C ASP A 483 -11.23 -7.59 -18.21
N GLY A 484 -11.41 -6.59 -19.06
CA GLY A 484 -12.14 -6.72 -20.32
C GLY A 484 -13.67 -6.67 -20.21
N GLY A 485 -14.22 -6.40 -19.01
CA GLY A 485 -15.65 -6.14 -18.80
C GLY A 485 -16.60 -7.17 -19.43
N SER A 486 -17.39 -6.76 -20.41
CA SER A 486 -18.42 -7.58 -21.07
C SER A 486 -17.89 -8.61 -22.08
N LEU A 487 -16.58 -8.64 -22.35
CA LEU A 487 -16.00 -9.59 -23.31
C LEU A 487 -16.02 -11.03 -22.73
N SER A 488 -16.34 -12.00 -23.60
CA SER A 488 -16.23 -13.42 -23.21
C SER A 488 -14.75 -13.81 -23.03
N GLN A 489 -14.50 -14.87 -22.25
CA GLN A 489 -13.13 -15.36 -22.00
C GLN A 489 -12.38 -15.68 -23.32
N GLY A 490 -13.06 -16.27 -24.31
CA GLY A 490 -12.49 -16.52 -25.62
C GLY A 490 -12.15 -15.24 -26.41
N GLN A 491 -12.97 -14.19 -26.30
CA GLN A 491 -12.68 -12.90 -26.93
C GLN A 491 -11.47 -12.23 -26.28
N LYS A 492 -11.37 -12.29 -24.95
CA LYS A 492 -10.19 -11.78 -24.23
C LYS A 492 -8.92 -12.51 -24.66
N GLN A 493 -8.98 -13.82 -24.79
CA GLN A 493 -7.84 -14.62 -25.23
C GLN A 493 -7.43 -14.31 -26.68
N LEU A 494 -8.39 -14.12 -27.60
CA LEU A 494 -8.11 -13.69 -28.96
C LEU A 494 -7.43 -12.31 -29.01
N LEU A 495 -7.78 -11.36 -28.13
CA LEU A 495 -7.08 -10.07 -28.02
C LEU A 495 -5.64 -10.25 -27.54
N CYS A 496 -5.39 -11.10 -26.53
CA CYS A 496 -4.04 -11.41 -26.05
C CYS A 496 -3.18 -12.06 -27.15
N ILE A 497 -3.74 -12.99 -27.95
CA ILE A 497 -3.04 -13.58 -29.10
C ILE A 497 -2.77 -12.51 -30.18
N THR A 498 -3.74 -11.61 -30.44
CA THR A 498 -3.58 -10.52 -31.43
C THR A 498 -2.45 -9.56 -31.03
N ARG A 499 -2.30 -9.26 -29.73
CA ARG A 499 -1.17 -8.48 -29.18
C ARG A 499 0.19 -9.09 -29.54
N VAL A 500 0.34 -10.39 -29.34
CA VAL A 500 1.59 -11.11 -29.64
C VAL A 500 1.78 -11.24 -31.17
N MET A 501 0.70 -11.46 -31.93
CA MET A 501 0.76 -11.50 -33.41
C MET A 501 1.23 -10.18 -34.01
N LEU A 502 0.85 -9.04 -33.42
CA LEU A 502 1.28 -7.71 -33.87
C LEU A 502 2.78 -7.48 -33.64
N CYS A 503 3.32 -7.95 -32.51
CA CYS A 503 4.73 -7.78 -32.16
C CYS A 503 5.67 -8.70 -32.97
N ARG A 504 5.19 -9.84 -33.44
CA ARG A 504 5.94 -10.86 -34.20
C ARG A 504 7.27 -11.29 -33.57
N PRO A 505 7.32 -11.68 -32.29
CA PRO A 505 8.54 -12.13 -31.67
C PRO A 505 9.03 -13.46 -32.28
N PRO A 506 10.35 -13.73 -32.27
CA PRO A 506 10.93 -14.99 -32.81
C PRO A 506 10.65 -16.20 -31.92
N MET A 507 10.43 -16.01 -30.64
CA MET A 507 10.13 -17.08 -29.69
C MET A 507 8.77 -16.87 -29.02
N LEU A 508 8.10 -17.95 -28.67
CA LEU A 508 6.77 -17.94 -28.07
C LEU A 508 6.73 -18.78 -26.79
N ILE A 509 5.96 -18.29 -25.82
CA ILE A 509 5.53 -19.04 -24.63
C ILE A 509 4.01 -19.04 -24.61
N LEU A 510 3.42 -20.23 -24.67
CA LEU A 510 1.98 -20.42 -24.76
C LEU A 510 1.49 -21.32 -23.62
N ASP A 511 0.52 -20.82 -22.84
CA ASP A 511 -0.15 -21.62 -21.81
C ASP A 511 -1.60 -21.88 -22.24
N GLU A 512 -1.91 -23.14 -22.53
CA GLU A 512 -3.15 -23.56 -23.23
C GLU A 512 -4.31 -23.92 -22.29
N ALA A 513 -4.55 -23.28 -21.19
CA ALA A 513 -5.72 -23.59 -20.39
C ALA A 513 -6.99 -22.87 -20.89
N THR A 514 -7.93 -23.62 -21.47
CA THR A 514 -9.17 -23.09 -22.07
C THR A 514 -10.43 -23.82 -21.58
N SER A 515 -10.51 -24.15 -20.31
CA SER A 515 -11.58 -24.98 -19.74
C SER A 515 -13.00 -24.36 -19.74
N SER A 516 -13.19 -23.10 -20.21
CA SER A 516 -14.45 -22.38 -20.11
C SER A 516 -14.87 -21.69 -21.42
N ILE A 517 -14.44 -22.18 -22.58
CA ILE A 517 -14.67 -21.54 -23.88
C ILE A 517 -15.57 -22.42 -24.74
N ASP A 518 -16.49 -21.81 -25.48
CA ASP A 518 -17.33 -22.54 -26.44
C ASP A 518 -16.51 -23.14 -27.59
N THR A 519 -16.93 -24.28 -28.11
CA THR A 519 -16.21 -25.07 -29.12
C THR A 519 -15.88 -24.29 -30.40
N ARG A 520 -16.74 -23.35 -30.83
CA ARG A 520 -16.51 -22.55 -32.03
C ARG A 520 -15.41 -21.52 -31.84
N THR A 521 -15.39 -20.85 -30.68
CA THR A 521 -14.34 -19.89 -30.32
C THR A 521 -13.05 -20.63 -30.04
N GLU A 522 -13.10 -21.80 -29.47
CA GLU A 522 -11.96 -22.67 -29.23
C GLU A 522 -11.23 -23.02 -30.53
N LEU A 523 -11.94 -23.43 -31.60
CA LEU A 523 -11.36 -23.68 -32.92
C LEU A 523 -10.65 -22.44 -33.48
N LYS A 524 -11.20 -21.24 -33.27
CA LYS A 524 -10.57 -19.99 -33.72
C LYS A 524 -9.26 -19.72 -32.97
N ILE A 525 -9.25 -19.99 -31.66
CA ILE A 525 -8.05 -19.84 -30.81
C ILE A 525 -6.97 -20.82 -31.25
N GLN A 526 -7.33 -22.09 -31.52
CA GLN A 526 -6.39 -23.10 -32.01
C GLN A 526 -5.77 -22.68 -33.36
N ASN A 527 -6.60 -22.22 -34.30
CA ASN A 527 -6.11 -21.72 -35.59
C ASN A 527 -5.22 -20.49 -35.44
N ALA A 528 -5.55 -19.59 -34.50
CA ALA A 528 -4.73 -18.42 -34.21
C ALA A 528 -3.37 -18.82 -33.61
N PHE A 529 -3.34 -19.78 -32.69
CA PHE A 529 -2.10 -20.35 -32.15
C PHE A 529 -1.27 -21.05 -33.23
N ALA A 530 -1.87 -21.91 -34.06
CA ALA A 530 -1.16 -22.56 -35.13
C ALA A 530 -0.46 -21.57 -36.07
N LYS A 531 -1.19 -20.50 -36.45
CA LYS A 531 -0.64 -19.42 -37.27
C LYS A 531 0.42 -18.58 -36.54
N LEU A 532 0.27 -18.37 -35.23
CA LEU A 532 1.24 -17.66 -34.42
C LEU A 532 2.57 -18.42 -34.32
N MET A 533 2.53 -19.75 -34.25
CA MET A 533 3.70 -20.63 -34.12
C MET A 533 4.47 -20.88 -35.43
N GLU A 534 3.91 -20.52 -36.60
CA GLU A 534 4.58 -20.77 -37.89
C GLU A 534 5.96 -20.12 -37.96
N GLY A 535 7.01 -20.95 -38.13
CA GLY A 535 8.42 -20.51 -38.25
C GLY A 535 9.03 -19.92 -36.98
N ARG A 536 8.46 -20.18 -35.80
CA ARG A 536 8.93 -19.64 -34.51
C ARG A 536 9.20 -20.74 -33.50
N THR A 537 10.25 -20.56 -32.71
CA THR A 537 10.50 -21.43 -31.57
C THR A 537 9.40 -21.25 -30.52
N SER A 538 8.72 -22.34 -30.14
CA SER A 538 7.54 -22.24 -29.29
C SER A 538 7.62 -23.21 -28.12
N PHE A 539 7.48 -22.69 -26.89
CA PHE A 539 7.33 -23.46 -25.67
C PHE A 539 5.85 -23.47 -25.26
N ILE A 540 5.25 -24.64 -25.17
CA ILE A 540 3.81 -24.78 -24.98
C ILE A 540 3.55 -25.64 -23.75
N VAL A 541 2.90 -25.07 -22.74
CA VAL A 541 2.29 -25.86 -21.66
C VAL A 541 1.03 -26.48 -22.22
N ALA A 542 1.16 -27.71 -22.71
CA ALA A 542 0.11 -28.33 -23.48
C ALA A 542 -0.88 -29.07 -22.58
N HIS A 543 -2.14 -28.67 -22.71
CA HIS A 543 -3.29 -29.35 -22.10
C HIS A 543 -4.19 -30.02 -23.15
N ARG A 544 -3.80 -29.96 -24.44
CA ARG A 544 -4.57 -30.47 -25.57
C ARG A 544 -3.79 -31.46 -26.41
N LEU A 545 -4.49 -32.50 -26.79
CA LEU A 545 -3.92 -33.56 -27.61
C LEU A 545 -3.41 -33.08 -28.98
N SER A 546 -4.16 -32.19 -29.64
CA SER A 546 -3.79 -31.66 -30.95
C SER A 546 -2.44 -30.95 -30.93
N THR A 547 -2.22 -30.14 -29.91
CA THR A 547 -0.95 -29.40 -29.72
C THR A 547 0.19 -30.33 -29.38
N ILE A 548 -0.04 -31.32 -28.49
CA ILE A 548 0.97 -32.31 -28.11
C ILE A 548 1.42 -33.11 -29.36
N ARG A 549 0.47 -33.58 -30.20
CA ARG A 549 0.77 -34.35 -31.39
C ARG A 549 1.56 -33.60 -32.47
N SER A 550 1.34 -32.29 -32.55
CA SER A 550 1.99 -31.43 -33.55
C SER A 550 3.34 -30.85 -33.09
N ALA A 551 3.78 -31.18 -31.86
CA ALA A 551 5.06 -30.72 -31.33
C ALA A 551 6.22 -31.56 -31.89
N ASP A 552 7.34 -30.88 -32.19
CA ASP A 552 8.56 -31.50 -32.65
C ASP A 552 9.26 -32.23 -31.49
N VAL A 553 9.20 -31.65 -30.31
CA VAL A 553 9.73 -32.20 -29.05
C VAL A 553 8.67 -32.17 -27.98
N ILE A 554 8.44 -33.27 -27.30
CA ILE A 554 7.60 -33.40 -26.14
C ILE A 554 8.50 -33.67 -24.94
N LEU A 555 8.40 -32.80 -23.93
CA LEU A 555 9.04 -32.95 -22.63
C LEU A 555 8.01 -33.48 -21.63
N VAL A 556 8.23 -34.68 -21.14
CA VAL A 556 7.37 -35.29 -20.13
C VAL A 556 7.99 -35.04 -18.76
N MET A 557 7.34 -34.22 -17.96
CA MET A 557 7.80 -33.83 -16.63
C MET A 557 7.03 -34.56 -15.53
N LYS A 558 7.77 -35.05 -14.54
CA LYS A 558 7.24 -35.58 -13.29
C LYS A 558 8.16 -35.22 -12.14
N ASP A 559 7.60 -34.74 -11.05
CA ASP A 559 8.32 -34.40 -9.82
C ASP A 559 9.57 -33.53 -10.08
N GLY A 560 9.46 -32.57 -11.02
CA GLY A 560 10.51 -31.63 -11.36
C GLY A 560 11.61 -32.13 -12.32
N HIS A 561 11.51 -33.36 -12.79
CA HIS A 561 12.47 -33.95 -13.72
C HIS A 561 11.85 -34.20 -15.10
N ILE A 562 12.67 -34.11 -16.14
CA ILE A 562 12.33 -34.68 -17.45
C ILE A 562 12.51 -36.18 -17.35
N ILE A 563 11.41 -36.95 -17.42
CA ILE A 563 11.45 -38.41 -17.37
C ILE A 563 11.43 -39.04 -18.75
N GLU A 564 10.86 -38.35 -19.75
CA GLU A 564 10.86 -38.79 -21.15
C GLU A 564 10.96 -37.57 -22.06
N GLN A 565 11.68 -37.72 -23.18
CA GLN A 565 11.81 -36.71 -24.22
C GLN A 565 11.79 -37.35 -25.59
N GLY A 566 11.01 -36.82 -26.51
CA GLY A 566 10.91 -37.33 -27.88
C GLY A 566 9.74 -36.71 -28.63
N ASN A 567 9.38 -37.27 -29.77
CA ASN A 567 8.16 -36.91 -30.48
C ASN A 567 6.99 -37.85 -30.09
N HIS A 568 5.81 -37.53 -30.56
CA HIS A 568 4.57 -38.27 -30.25
C HIS A 568 4.70 -39.78 -30.57
N GLU A 569 5.21 -40.14 -31.74
CA GLU A 569 5.31 -41.53 -32.19
C GLU A 569 6.34 -42.32 -31.37
N THR A 570 7.53 -41.75 -31.13
CA THR A 570 8.56 -42.40 -30.35
C THR A 570 8.17 -42.64 -28.90
N LEU A 571 7.52 -41.64 -28.27
CA LEU A 571 7.09 -41.75 -26.87
C LEU A 571 5.90 -42.75 -26.69
N LEU A 572 4.98 -42.83 -27.64
CA LEU A 572 3.96 -43.85 -27.63
C LEU A 572 4.53 -45.26 -27.77
N ALA A 573 5.50 -45.43 -28.67
CA ALA A 573 6.13 -46.74 -28.90
C ALA A 573 6.94 -47.24 -27.68
N GLN A 574 7.45 -46.31 -26.83
CA GLN A 574 8.15 -46.65 -25.58
C GLN A 574 7.21 -47.22 -24.49
N ASN A 575 5.88 -47.03 -24.62
CA ASN A 575 4.90 -47.48 -23.62
C ASN A 575 5.19 -46.96 -22.18
N GLY A 576 5.81 -45.79 -22.06
CA GLY A 576 6.20 -45.17 -20.81
C GLY A 576 5.11 -44.34 -20.16
N PHE A 577 5.52 -43.36 -19.37
CA PHE A 577 4.61 -42.46 -18.66
C PHE A 577 3.77 -41.61 -19.61
N TYR A 578 4.36 -41.15 -20.74
CA TYR A 578 3.64 -40.44 -21.79
C TYR A 578 2.48 -41.29 -22.37
N ALA A 579 2.75 -42.53 -22.71
CA ALA A 579 1.75 -43.43 -23.26
C ALA A 579 0.62 -43.66 -22.23
N THR A 580 0.96 -43.81 -20.95
CA THR A 580 -0.03 -43.94 -19.87
C THR A 580 -0.86 -42.67 -19.75
N LEU A 581 -0.26 -41.50 -19.74
CA LEU A 581 -0.95 -40.20 -19.68
C LEU A 581 -1.87 -39.99 -20.89
N TYR A 582 -1.37 -40.33 -22.08
CA TYR A 582 -2.12 -40.23 -23.33
C TYR A 582 -3.37 -41.16 -23.29
N ASN A 583 -3.20 -42.42 -22.93
CA ASN A 583 -4.28 -43.37 -22.87
C ASN A 583 -5.31 -43.04 -21.78
N SER A 584 -4.89 -42.51 -20.66
CA SER A 584 -5.81 -42.14 -19.55
C SER A 584 -6.60 -40.86 -19.80
N GLN A 585 -6.07 -39.91 -20.54
CA GLN A 585 -6.71 -38.62 -20.77
C GLN A 585 -7.36 -38.48 -22.14
N TYR A 586 -6.89 -39.19 -23.15
CA TYR A 586 -7.21 -38.92 -24.55
C TYR A 586 -7.61 -40.16 -25.39
N ALA A 587 -7.54 -41.36 -24.86
CA ALA A 587 -7.90 -42.59 -25.60
C ALA A 587 -9.35 -43.04 -25.38
N MET A 588 -10.28 -42.08 -25.15
CA MET A 588 -11.72 -42.37 -25.17
C MET A 588 -12.30 -42.16 -26.54
#